data_9e4252b8bbf8801bee63fd8f423be7db
#
_entry.id   9e4252b8bbf8801bee63fd8f423be7db
#
_cell.length_a   1.000
_cell.length_b   1.000
_cell.length_c   1.000
_cell.angle_alpha   90.00
_cell.angle_beta   90.00
_cell.angle_gamma   90.00
#
_symmetry.space_group_name_H-M   'P 1'
#
loop_
_entity.id
_entity.type
_entity.pdbx_description
1 polymer ?
#
loop_
_entity_poly.entity_id
_entity_poly.type
_entity_poly.pdbx_seq_one_letter_code
_entity_poly.pdbx_strand_id
1 'polypeptide(L)'
;SSRFPQHTSFKLYASQLNRARFFKMLSFGGTVSYDFQPSRVWKHTVTPFRLAFNTLQHTTTRFDTIVDKNRSLKISLGNQFIPAMSYTFTYDNAPLKKRNNLWWETSFTSAGNLTSLVYAAFGKGFKETDKKLLNSPYAQFLKMTSEVRCLFKVGEKQHIATRLMGGILYAYGNQTVAP
;
A
#
# COMPACT_ATOMS: atom_id res chain seq x y z
N SER A 1 -22.62 10.97 25.91
CA SER A 1 -22.03 11.11 24.57
C SER A 1 -21.40 9.76 24.20
N SER A 2 -22.02 9.05 23.26
CA SER A 2 -21.46 7.82 22.73
C SER A 2 -20.17 8.17 21.92
N ARG A 3 -19.03 8.04 22.56
CA ARG A 3 -17.75 8.14 21.85
C ARG A 3 -17.61 6.92 20.95
N PHE A 4 -17.53 7.14 19.66
CA PHE A 4 -17.20 6.10 18.70
C PHE A 4 -15.77 5.61 18.93
N PRO A 5 -15.49 4.31 18.72
CA PRO A 5 -14.18 3.74 19.00
C PRO A 5 -13.09 4.38 18.15
N GLN A 6 -11.98 4.68 18.80
CA GLN A 6 -10.72 5.08 18.18
C GLN A 6 -9.68 4.02 18.51
N HIS A 7 -8.91 3.61 17.53
CA HIS A 7 -7.93 2.55 17.70
C HIS A 7 -6.61 2.90 17.02
N THR A 8 -5.53 2.76 17.76
CA THR A 8 -4.16 2.86 17.22
C THR A 8 -3.57 1.47 17.18
N SER A 9 -3.08 1.04 16.02
CA SER A 9 -2.44 -0.25 15.84
C SER A 9 -0.99 -0.10 15.40
N PHE A 10 -0.15 -0.96 15.95
CA PHE A 10 1.24 -1.09 15.57
C PHE A 10 1.49 -2.53 15.15
N LYS A 11 2.05 -2.74 13.97
CA LYS A 11 2.36 -4.07 13.43
C LYS A 11 3.81 -4.14 13.00
N LEU A 12 4.48 -5.20 13.40
CA LEU A 12 5.79 -5.59 12.89
C LEU A 12 5.67 -6.95 12.22
N TYR A 13 6.40 -7.15 11.13
CA TYR A 13 6.48 -8.43 10.47
C TYR A 13 7.89 -8.69 9.95
N ALA A 14 8.26 -9.97 9.93
CA ALA A 14 9.44 -10.48 9.25
C ALA A 14 9.07 -11.76 8.54
N SER A 15 9.52 -11.94 7.31
CA SER A 15 9.29 -13.15 6.55
C SER A 15 10.55 -13.54 5.77
N GLN A 16 10.72 -14.83 5.55
CA GLN A 16 11.82 -15.38 4.77
C GLN A 16 11.23 -16.29 3.70
N LEU A 17 11.51 -15.97 2.44
CA LEU A 17 11.19 -16.81 1.31
C LEU A 17 12.47 -17.54 0.87
N ASN A 18 12.44 -18.86 0.91
CA ASN A 18 13.55 -19.70 0.47
C ASN A 18 13.09 -20.58 -0.69
N ARG A 19 13.63 -20.33 -1.87
CA ARG A 19 13.52 -21.23 -3.02
C ARG A 19 14.86 -21.92 -3.25
N ALA A 20 14.99 -23.10 -2.68
CA ALA A 20 16.23 -23.85 -2.49
C ALA A 20 17.16 -23.97 -3.71
N ARG A 21 16.67 -23.80 -4.94
CA ARG A 21 17.45 -23.88 -6.19
C ARG A 21 17.69 -22.52 -6.86
N PHE A 22 17.15 -21.44 -6.33
CA PHE A 22 17.16 -20.14 -7.01
C PHE A 22 17.63 -19.01 -6.12
N PHE A 23 16.90 -18.71 -5.04
CA PHE A 23 17.20 -17.53 -4.20
C PHE A 23 16.64 -17.64 -2.79
N LYS A 24 17.18 -16.82 -1.91
CA LYS A 24 16.71 -16.58 -0.55
C LYS A 24 16.42 -15.10 -0.38
N MET A 25 15.19 -14.76 0.01
CA MET A 25 14.76 -13.38 0.23
C MET A 25 14.31 -13.21 1.67
N LEU A 26 14.78 -12.13 2.28
CA LEU A 26 14.34 -11.67 3.59
C LEU A 26 13.47 -10.44 3.40
N SER A 27 12.30 -10.43 4.03
CA SER A 27 11.40 -9.29 4.06
C SER A 27 11.10 -8.91 5.51
N PHE A 28 11.13 -7.63 5.83
CA PHE A 28 10.68 -7.12 7.10
C PHE A 28 10.03 -5.75 6.94
N GLY A 29 9.18 -5.39 7.90
CA GLY A 29 8.52 -4.12 7.85
C GLY A 29 7.74 -3.80 9.10
N GLY A 30 7.23 -2.58 9.14
CA GLY A 30 6.41 -2.07 10.23
C GLY A 30 5.33 -1.13 9.72
N THR A 31 4.20 -1.10 10.41
CA THR A 31 3.06 -0.25 10.09
C THR A 31 2.50 0.35 11.37
N VAL A 32 2.25 1.66 11.35
CA VAL A 32 1.49 2.38 12.36
C VAL A 32 0.20 2.87 11.73
N SER A 33 -0.93 2.52 12.30
CA SER A 33 -2.25 2.91 11.79
C SER A 33 -3.10 3.51 12.89
N TYR A 34 -3.88 4.51 12.53
CA TYR A 34 -4.86 5.14 13.40
C TYR A 34 -6.24 5.08 12.75
N ASP A 35 -7.16 4.39 13.42
CA ASP A 35 -8.55 4.26 13.01
C ASP A 35 -9.42 5.15 13.88
N PHE A 36 -10.28 5.95 13.26
CA PHE A 36 -11.30 6.72 13.96
C PHE A 36 -12.62 6.73 13.20
N GLN A 37 -13.70 6.77 13.94
CA GLN A 37 -15.05 6.70 13.42
C GLN A 37 -15.86 7.87 13.99
N PRO A 38 -15.98 8.99 13.25
CA PRO A 38 -16.70 10.18 13.72
C PRO A 38 -18.22 10.01 13.74
N SER A 39 -18.74 9.04 12.99
CA SER A 39 -20.16 8.71 12.96
C SER A 39 -20.41 7.22 12.73
N ARG A 40 -21.67 6.78 12.82
CA ARG A 40 -22.04 5.37 12.58
C ARG A 40 -21.78 4.90 11.15
N VAL A 41 -21.72 5.81 10.21
CA VAL A 41 -21.61 5.53 8.76
C VAL A 41 -20.23 5.85 8.18
N TRP A 42 -19.44 6.69 8.83
CA TRP A 42 -18.13 7.09 8.37
C TRP A 42 -17.01 6.51 9.21
N LYS A 43 -16.06 5.88 8.56
CA LYS A 43 -14.82 5.39 9.16
C LYS A 43 -13.63 5.96 8.41
N HIS A 44 -12.61 6.38 9.15
CA HIS A 44 -11.35 6.86 8.60
C HIS A 44 -10.20 6.03 9.15
N THR A 45 -9.26 5.68 8.29
CA THR A 45 -8.02 5.00 8.64
C THR A 45 -6.85 5.80 8.09
N VAL A 46 -6.00 6.29 8.98
CA VAL A 46 -4.76 6.99 8.62
C VAL A 46 -3.59 6.09 8.96
N THR A 47 -2.74 5.83 7.99
CA THR A 47 -1.49 5.10 8.16
C THR A 47 -0.33 6.04 7.84
N PRO A 48 0.14 6.82 8.84
CA PRO A 48 1.18 7.82 8.60
C PRO A 48 2.55 7.22 8.32
N PHE A 49 2.74 5.95 8.71
CA PHE A 49 4.01 5.28 8.57
C PHE A 49 3.83 3.80 8.24
N ARG A 50 4.34 3.42 7.09
CA ARG A 50 4.43 2.04 6.64
C ARG A 50 5.77 1.82 5.97
N LEU A 51 6.56 0.90 6.51
CA LEU A 51 7.85 0.50 5.97
C LEU A 51 7.79 -0.94 5.49
N ALA A 52 8.28 -1.17 4.28
CA ALA A 52 8.52 -2.50 3.76
C ALA A 52 9.94 -2.54 3.19
N PHE A 53 10.72 -3.51 3.60
CA PHE A 53 12.08 -3.74 3.15
C PHE A 53 12.22 -5.18 2.69
N ASN A 54 12.66 -5.37 1.45
CA ASN A 54 12.92 -6.66 0.85
C ASN A 54 14.38 -6.72 0.43
N THR A 55 15.08 -7.78 0.78
CA THR A 55 16.47 -7.99 0.39
C THR A 55 16.71 -9.42 -0.07
N LEU A 56 17.42 -9.56 -1.19
CA LEU A 56 17.94 -10.83 -1.66
C LEU A 56 19.25 -11.15 -0.92
N GLN A 57 19.30 -12.30 -0.23
CA GLN A 57 20.47 -12.71 0.54
C GLN A 57 21.39 -13.65 -0.19
N HIS A 58 20.82 -14.62 -0.90
CA HIS A 58 21.58 -15.60 -1.66
C HIS A 58 20.91 -15.85 -3.01
N THR A 59 21.73 -15.82 -4.07
CA THR A 59 21.32 -16.18 -5.43
C THR A 59 22.24 -17.28 -5.97
N THR A 60 21.73 -18.07 -6.89
CA THR A 60 22.54 -19.04 -7.63
C THR A 60 22.91 -18.46 -8.98
N THR A 61 24.06 -18.91 -9.56
CA THR A 61 24.51 -18.46 -10.90
C THR A 61 23.43 -18.63 -11.97
N ARG A 62 22.64 -19.70 -11.88
CA ARG A 62 21.52 -19.95 -12.79
C ARG A 62 20.40 -18.90 -12.63
N PHE A 63 20.11 -18.50 -11.41
CA PHE A 63 19.13 -17.45 -11.11
C PHE A 63 19.61 -16.08 -11.61
N ASP A 64 20.87 -15.74 -11.35
CA ASP A 64 21.47 -14.47 -11.77
C ASP A 64 21.41 -14.32 -13.30
N THR A 65 21.70 -15.39 -14.04
CA THR A 65 21.62 -15.39 -15.51
C THR A 65 20.19 -15.15 -16.00
N ILE A 66 19.16 -15.70 -15.34
CA ILE A 66 17.75 -15.51 -15.68
C ILE A 66 17.31 -14.06 -15.40
N VAL A 67 17.71 -13.54 -14.24
CA VAL A 67 17.38 -12.17 -13.82
C VAL A 67 18.04 -11.13 -14.68
N ASP A 68 19.29 -11.31 -15.07
CA ASP A 68 20.02 -10.38 -15.94
C ASP A 68 19.41 -10.30 -17.35
N LYS A 69 18.85 -11.39 -17.85
CA LYS A 69 18.13 -11.43 -19.13
C LYS A 69 16.73 -10.82 -19.08
N ASN A 70 16.17 -10.65 -17.90
CA ASN A 70 14.79 -10.16 -17.74
C ASN A 70 14.74 -8.96 -16.79
N ARG A 71 14.65 -7.76 -17.39
CA ARG A 71 14.60 -6.49 -16.65
C ARG A 71 13.48 -6.42 -15.61
N SER A 72 12.32 -6.97 -15.94
CA SER A 72 11.16 -6.97 -15.03
C SER A 72 11.43 -7.80 -13.77
N LEU A 73 12.08 -8.96 -13.91
CA LEU A 73 12.49 -9.79 -12.78
C LEU A 73 13.58 -9.10 -11.94
N LYS A 74 14.51 -8.41 -12.59
CA LYS A 74 15.56 -7.65 -11.89
C LYS A 74 14.97 -6.55 -11.01
N ILE A 75 13.96 -5.85 -11.49
CA ILE A 75 13.27 -4.81 -10.73
C ILE A 75 12.44 -5.43 -9.60
N SER A 76 11.67 -6.48 -9.88
CA SER A 76 10.74 -7.08 -8.91
C SER A 76 11.43 -7.84 -7.78
N LEU A 77 12.61 -8.42 -8.03
CA LEU A 77 13.34 -9.26 -7.09
C LEU A 77 14.58 -8.58 -6.50
N GLY A 78 14.88 -7.35 -6.92
CA GLY A 78 15.97 -6.56 -6.34
C GLY A 78 15.68 -6.13 -4.90
N ASN A 79 16.71 -5.61 -4.24
CA ASN A 79 16.53 -4.98 -2.93
C ASN A 79 15.62 -3.77 -3.05
N GLN A 80 14.55 -3.74 -2.28
CA GLN A 80 13.55 -2.67 -2.31
C GLN A 80 13.30 -2.13 -0.91
N PHE A 81 13.16 -0.82 -0.83
CA PHE A 81 12.72 -0.11 0.35
C PHE A 81 11.51 0.75 -0.02
N ILE A 82 10.37 0.52 0.65
CA ILE A 82 9.10 1.16 0.32
C ILE A 82 8.55 1.85 1.56
N PRO A 83 8.95 3.11 1.84
CA PRO A 83 8.29 3.94 2.84
C PRO A 83 7.00 4.49 2.24
N ALA A 84 5.88 4.29 2.90
CA ALA A 84 4.58 4.72 2.42
C ALA A 84 3.73 5.32 3.54
N MET A 85 2.82 6.21 3.15
CA MET A 85 1.73 6.67 3.97
C MET A 85 0.42 6.48 3.21
N SER A 86 -0.66 6.20 3.91
CA SER A 86 -1.97 6.03 3.30
C SER A 86 -3.09 6.62 4.15
N TYR A 87 -4.15 6.98 3.46
CA TYR A 87 -5.40 7.44 4.06
C TYR A 87 -6.56 6.74 3.37
N THR A 88 -7.43 6.12 4.15
CA THR A 88 -8.63 5.43 3.66
C THR A 88 -9.84 5.98 4.38
N PHE A 89 -10.88 6.32 3.65
CA PHE A 89 -12.18 6.61 4.24
C PHE A 89 -13.23 5.65 3.69
N THR A 90 -14.14 5.26 4.55
CA THR A 90 -15.21 4.30 4.25
C THR A 90 -16.54 4.88 4.68
N TYR A 91 -17.49 4.85 3.76
CA TYR A 91 -18.90 5.13 4.02
C TYR A 91 -19.70 3.84 3.97
N ASP A 92 -20.45 3.54 5.02
CA ASP A 92 -21.32 2.37 5.10
C ASP A 92 -22.66 2.78 5.74
N ASN A 93 -23.73 2.69 4.99
CA ASN A 93 -25.05 3.02 5.48
C ASN A 93 -25.80 1.83 6.12
N ALA A 94 -25.18 0.66 6.23
CA ALA A 94 -25.80 -0.52 6.85
C ALA A 94 -26.34 -0.25 8.28
N PRO A 95 -25.65 0.53 9.15
CA PRO A 95 -26.17 0.88 10.48
C PRO A 95 -27.46 1.68 10.46
N LEU A 96 -27.80 2.34 9.37
CA LEU A 96 -29.04 3.12 9.22
C LEU A 96 -30.24 2.24 8.87
N LYS A 97 -30.07 0.94 8.66
CA LYS A 97 -31.12 -0.03 8.32
C LYS A 97 -32.01 0.39 7.15
N LYS A 98 -31.44 1.06 6.15
CA LYS A 98 -32.14 1.47 4.95
C LYS A 98 -32.49 0.27 4.08
N ARG A 99 -33.50 0.44 3.20
CA ARG A 99 -33.91 -0.60 2.23
C ARG A 99 -32.76 -1.02 1.31
N ASN A 100 -31.94 -0.05 0.87
CA ASN A 100 -30.77 -0.26 0.03
C ASN A 100 -29.51 0.04 0.82
N ASN A 101 -28.51 -0.85 0.73
CA ASN A 101 -27.21 -0.68 1.38
C ASN A 101 -26.20 -0.13 0.37
N LEU A 102 -25.49 0.92 0.78
CA LEU A 102 -24.38 1.51 0.05
C LEU A 102 -23.12 1.44 0.93
N TRP A 103 -22.08 0.84 0.38
CA TRP A 103 -20.74 0.83 0.94
C TRP A 103 -19.78 1.47 -0.07
N TRP A 104 -19.04 2.46 0.37
CA TRP A 104 -18.07 3.17 -0.47
C TRP A 104 -16.76 3.35 0.29
N GLU A 105 -15.67 2.96 -0.34
CA GLU A 105 -14.33 3.12 0.20
C GLU A 105 -13.42 3.78 -0.83
N THR A 106 -12.65 4.75 -0.39
CA THR A 106 -11.60 5.38 -1.19
C THR A 106 -10.31 5.41 -0.39
N SER A 107 -9.22 5.00 -1.02
CA SER A 107 -7.90 4.93 -0.44
C SER A 107 -6.89 5.73 -1.25
N PHE A 108 -6.11 6.54 -0.56
CA PHE A 108 -4.98 7.27 -1.12
C PHE A 108 -3.69 6.73 -0.49
N THR A 109 -2.73 6.36 -1.32
CA THR A 109 -1.43 5.88 -0.88
C THR A 109 -0.34 6.69 -1.55
N SER A 110 0.57 7.23 -0.76
CA SER A 110 1.73 7.96 -1.23
C SER A 110 2.99 7.27 -0.70
N ALA A 111 3.89 6.88 -1.59
CA ALA A 111 5.14 6.25 -1.24
C ALA A 111 6.33 7.12 -1.63
N GLY A 112 7.36 7.11 -0.79
CA GLY A 112 8.62 7.82 -1.03
C GLY A 112 8.59 9.33 -0.82
N ASN A 113 7.43 9.97 -0.65
CA ASN A 113 7.32 11.42 -0.53
C ASN A 113 7.99 11.96 0.73
N LEU A 114 7.78 11.31 1.86
CA LEU A 114 8.40 11.72 3.12
C LEU A 114 9.93 11.64 3.03
N THR A 115 10.44 10.57 2.44
CA THR A 115 11.88 10.40 2.22
C THR A 115 12.43 11.43 1.24
N SER A 116 11.68 11.74 0.18
CA SER A 116 12.04 12.79 -0.78
C SER A 116 12.09 14.17 -0.14
N LEU A 117 11.17 14.46 0.77
CA LEU A 117 11.15 15.70 1.53
C LEU A 117 12.40 15.84 2.40
N VAL A 118 12.79 14.77 3.08
CA VAL A 118 14.02 14.74 3.88
C VAL A 118 15.25 14.95 3.00
N TYR A 119 15.34 14.28 1.86
CA TYR A 119 16.44 14.50 0.90
C TYR A 119 16.46 15.92 0.35
N ALA A 120 15.32 16.52 0.08
CA ALA A 120 15.23 17.91 -0.36
C ALA A 120 15.73 18.87 0.72
N ALA A 121 15.41 18.63 1.99
CA ALA A 121 15.91 19.42 3.12
C ALA A 121 17.43 19.33 3.28
N PHE A 122 18.04 18.22 2.87
CA PHE A 122 19.49 18.03 2.84
C PHE A 122 20.14 18.43 1.50
N GLY A 123 19.46 19.19 0.64
CA GLY A 123 19.99 19.74 -0.61
C GLY A 123 19.91 18.81 -1.84
N LYS A 124 19.24 17.67 -1.73
CA LYS A 124 18.96 16.78 -2.87
C LYS A 124 17.58 17.06 -3.44
N GLY A 125 17.49 17.31 -4.75
CA GLY A 125 16.23 17.63 -5.41
C GLY A 125 15.20 16.49 -5.40
N PHE A 126 13.92 16.83 -5.48
CA PHE A 126 12.81 15.86 -5.51
C PHE A 126 12.85 14.89 -6.71
N LYS A 127 13.44 15.33 -7.81
CA LYS A 127 13.46 14.59 -9.10
C LYS A 127 14.81 13.90 -9.39
N GLU A 128 15.69 13.83 -8.41
CA GLU A 128 16.93 13.07 -8.62
C GLU A 128 16.62 11.59 -8.82
N THR A 129 17.20 11.05 -9.88
CA THR A 129 17.14 9.63 -10.21
C THR A 129 18.03 8.83 -9.23
N ASP A 130 17.68 7.60 -8.95
CA ASP A 130 18.46 6.67 -8.11
C ASP A 130 18.69 7.12 -6.65
N LYS A 131 17.69 7.77 -6.08
CA LYS A 131 17.70 8.03 -4.64
C LYS A 131 17.68 6.72 -3.87
N LYS A 132 18.59 6.61 -2.92
CA LYS A 132 18.74 5.41 -2.08
C LYS A 132 18.62 5.78 -0.61
N LEU A 133 17.95 4.93 0.16
CA LEU A 133 17.93 4.97 1.61
C LEU A 133 18.45 3.63 2.12
N LEU A 134 19.38 3.64 3.08
CA LEU A 134 20.05 2.42 3.58
C LEU A 134 20.68 1.59 2.44
N ASN A 135 21.28 2.25 1.45
CA ASN A 135 21.84 1.65 0.24
C ASN A 135 20.84 0.89 -0.66
N SER A 136 19.54 1.11 -0.46
CA SER A 136 18.49 0.49 -1.28
C SER A 136 17.66 1.56 -1.99
N PRO A 137 17.28 1.35 -3.27
CA PRO A 137 16.36 2.24 -3.94
C PRO A 137 14.99 2.18 -3.26
N TYR A 138 14.29 3.29 -3.16
CA TYR A 138 12.93 3.34 -2.63
C TYR A 138 11.95 3.78 -3.71
N ALA A 139 10.76 3.18 -3.67
CA ALA A 139 9.70 3.49 -4.61
C ALA A 139 9.08 4.86 -4.33
N GLN A 140 8.81 5.63 -5.40
CA GLN A 140 8.03 6.85 -5.34
C GLN A 140 6.81 6.71 -6.24
N PHE A 141 5.64 6.69 -5.63
CA PHE A 141 4.39 6.63 -6.37
C PHE A 141 3.23 7.24 -5.58
N LEU A 142 2.22 7.62 -6.32
CA LEU A 142 0.91 8.01 -5.79
C LEU A 142 -0.12 7.05 -6.33
N LYS A 143 -0.90 6.46 -5.44
CA LYS A 143 -1.98 5.51 -5.78
C LYS A 143 -3.29 5.98 -5.18
N MET A 144 -4.32 5.95 -5.99
CA MET A 144 -5.70 6.18 -5.55
C MET A 144 -6.55 4.99 -6.00
N THR A 145 -7.33 4.45 -5.09
CA THR A 145 -8.31 3.39 -5.38
C THR A 145 -9.66 3.78 -4.81
N SER A 146 -10.71 3.46 -5.53
CA SER A 146 -12.09 3.66 -5.09
C SER A 146 -12.93 2.44 -5.39
N GLU A 147 -13.78 2.05 -4.46
CA GLU A 147 -14.69 0.94 -4.59
C GLU A 147 -16.06 1.32 -4.05
N VAL A 148 -17.09 1.01 -4.83
CA VAL A 148 -18.49 1.20 -4.45
C VAL A 148 -19.21 -0.14 -4.54
N ARG A 149 -19.90 -0.51 -3.49
CA ARG A 149 -20.77 -1.69 -3.43
C ARG A 149 -22.19 -1.25 -3.08
N CYS A 150 -23.14 -1.67 -3.89
CA CYS A 150 -24.54 -1.39 -3.67
C CYS A 150 -25.30 -2.70 -3.55
N LEU A 151 -26.17 -2.79 -2.55
CA LEU A 151 -27.13 -3.89 -2.40
C LEU A 151 -28.53 -3.30 -2.49
N PHE A 152 -29.23 -3.60 -3.59
CA PHE A 152 -30.59 -3.14 -3.85
C PHE A 152 -31.59 -4.25 -3.49
N LYS A 153 -32.51 -3.93 -2.61
CA LYS A 153 -33.65 -4.82 -2.32
C LYS A 153 -34.77 -4.55 -3.34
N VAL A 154 -34.91 -5.48 -4.29
CA VAL A 154 -35.89 -5.38 -5.39
C VAL A 154 -37.24 -5.98 -4.98
N GLY A 155 -37.25 -7.00 -4.13
CA GLY A 155 -38.45 -7.64 -3.61
C GLY A 155 -38.25 -8.17 -2.19
N GLU A 156 -39.26 -8.84 -1.63
CA GLU A 156 -39.17 -9.36 -0.25
C GLU A 156 -38.02 -10.40 -0.09
N LYS A 157 -37.74 -11.17 -1.14
CA LYS A 157 -36.71 -12.23 -1.14
C LYS A 157 -35.64 -12.03 -2.24
N GLN A 158 -35.65 -10.88 -2.94
CA GLN A 158 -34.76 -10.65 -4.07
C GLN A 158 -33.87 -9.43 -3.81
N HIS A 159 -32.56 -9.62 -4.01
CA HIS A 159 -31.54 -8.60 -3.86
C HIS A 159 -30.64 -8.57 -5.10
N ILE A 160 -30.26 -7.38 -5.53
CA ILE A 160 -29.24 -7.16 -6.57
C ILE A 160 -28.01 -6.57 -5.89
N ALA A 161 -26.89 -7.26 -6.00
CA ALA A 161 -25.59 -6.77 -5.53
C ALA A 161 -24.77 -6.27 -6.71
N THR A 162 -24.28 -5.05 -6.59
CA THR A 162 -23.42 -4.39 -7.60
C THR A 162 -22.12 -3.96 -6.97
N ARG A 163 -21.03 -4.11 -7.69
CA ARG A 163 -19.69 -3.67 -7.29
C ARG A 163 -19.03 -2.92 -8.44
N LEU A 164 -18.52 -1.74 -8.16
CA LEU A 164 -17.68 -0.96 -9.07
C LEU A 164 -16.37 -0.63 -8.36
N MET A 165 -15.25 -0.90 -9.03
CA MET A 165 -13.93 -0.63 -8.50
C MET A 165 -13.06 -0.01 -9.59
N GLY A 166 -12.28 1.01 -9.22
CA GLY A 166 -11.32 1.66 -10.10
C GLY A 166 -10.13 2.18 -9.32
N GLY A 167 -9.02 2.40 -10.01
CA GLY A 167 -7.82 2.92 -9.41
C GLY A 167 -6.88 3.55 -10.41
N ILE A 168 -6.03 4.44 -9.92
CA ILE A 168 -4.99 5.13 -10.67
C ILE A 168 -3.69 4.99 -9.90
N LEU A 169 -2.64 4.64 -10.61
CA LEU A 169 -1.26 4.59 -10.11
C LEU A 169 -0.39 5.50 -10.95
N TYR A 170 0.28 6.44 -10.29
CA TYR A 170 1.26 7.32 -10.90
C TYR A 170 2.62 7.16 -10.22
N ALA A 171 3.58 6.61 -10.94
CA ALA A 171 4.95 6.44 -10.50
C ALA A 171 5.82 7.61 -10.99
N TYR A 172 6.66 8.14 -10.11
CA TYR A 172 7.56 9.25 -10.38
C TYR A 172 8.85 9.10 -9.57
N GLY A 173 9.86 9.92 -9.87
CA GLY A 173 11.14 9.84 -9.16
C GLY A 173 11.91 8.55 -9.48
N ASN A 174 12.07 7.67 -8.51
CA ASN A 174 12.75 6.37 -8.69
C ASN A 174 11.86 5.37 -9.45
N GLN A 175 11.68 5.59 -10.73
CA GLN A 175 10.83 4.75 -11.58
C GLN A 175 11.38 3.33 -11.83
N THR A 176 12.60 3.06 -11.41
CA THR A 176 13.23 1.74 -11.53
C THR A 176 12.76 0.75 -10.47
N VAL A 177 12.06 1.23 -9.43
CA VAL A 177 11.52 0.41 -8.36
C VAL A 177 10.04 0.20 -8.59
N ALA A 178 9.62 -1.06 -8.69
CA ALA A 178 8.21 -1.42 -8.83
C ALA A 178 7.45 -1.13 -7.53
N PRO A 179 6.24 -0.53 -7.62
CA PRO A 179 5.39 -0.26 -6.46
C PRO A 179 4.77 -1.52 -5.86
#